data_e5fa16e7172657bf6882ef9778ff5164
#
_entry.id   e5fa16e7172657bf6882ef9778ff5164
#
_cell.length_a   1.000
_cell.length_b   1.000
_cell.length_c   1.000
_cell.angle_alpha   90.00
_cell.angle_beta   90.00
_cell.angle_gamma   90.00
#
_symmetry.space_group_name_H-M   'P 1'
#
loop_
_entity.id
_entity.type
_entity.pdbx_description
1 polymer ?
#
loop_
_entity_poly.entity_id
_entity_poly.type
_entity_poly.pdbx_seq_one_letter_code
_entity_poly.pdbx_strand_id
1 'polypeptide(L)'
;MRRLPICMLVFALSGGFSCALRPSVHAPLPAVAAAPAAPTPDPAAEIEALLARHLTGLAPFEVRRAAEAVIAEAKRNRIEPELVLAVMHTESGYYNFARSPVGALGLMQIMPATGEMLAREAGIPWTGADLLFEPTLNLRLGTRYLALLHARYGNWTRALAAYNWGPGAIDRRLADGESLPVQYTDRVYARLARQ
;
A
#
# COMPACT_ATOMS: atom_id res chain seq x y z
N MET A 1 -46.60 -45.40 26.75
CA MET A 1 -48.05 -45.64 26.81
C MET A 1 -48.61 -45.02 25.55
N ARG A 2 -48.96 -45.87 24.56
CA ARG A 2 -50.31 -46.21 24.11
C ARG A 2 -51.06 -44.94 23.64
N ARG A 3 -51.61 -44.76 22.46
CA ARG A 3 -52.25 -45.72 21.50
C ARG A 3 -52.45 -44.96 20.17
N LEU A 4 -52.25 -45.63 19.06
CA LEU A 4 -53.08 -45.55 17.86
C LEU A 4 -54.47 -46.09 18.18
N PRO A 5 -55.54 -45.86 17.40
CA PRO A 5 -55.63 -46.40 16.03
C PRO A 5 -56.63 -45.70 15.03
N ILE A 6 -56.58 -46.16 13.80
CA ILE A 6 -57.61 -46.73 12.91
C ILE A 6 -58.31 -45.72 11.97
N CYS A 7 -57.95 -45.83 10.72
CA CYS A 7 -58.68 -46.38 9.59
C CYS A 7 -60.13 -45.89 9.31
N MET A 8 -60.39 -45.31 8.16
CA MET A 8 -61.41 -45.81 7.29
C MET A 8 -61.30 -45.36 5.83
N LEU A 9 -61.38 -46.29 5.00
CA LEU A 9 -61.42 -46.35 3.54
C LEU A 9 -62.79 -45.98 3.04
N VAL A 10 -62.97 -45.14 2.02
CA VAL A 10 -64.14 -45.16 1.13
C VAL A 10 -63.74 -44.88 -0.32
N PHE A 11 -64.08 -45.79 -1.15
CA PHE A 11 -64.02 -45.77 -2.61
C PHE A 11 -65.04 -44.80 -3.20
N ALA A 12 -64.75 -44.17 -4.35
CA ALA A 12 -65.60 -44.26 -5.57
C ALA A 12 -65.11 -43.30 -6.68
N LEU A 13 -64.73 -43.88 -7.77
CA LEU A 13 -65.28 -43.77 -9.15
C LEU A 13 -65.05 -42.44 -9.93
N SER A 14 -64.15 -42.59 -10.89
CA SER A 14 -64.35 -42.38 -12.36
C SER A 14 -64.75 -40.97 -12.84
N GLY A 15 -63.86 -40.39 -13.61
CA GLY A 15 -64.15 -39.28 -14.51
C GLY A 15 -62.88 -38.86 -15.24
N GLY A 16 -62.59 -39.52 -16.36
CA GLY A 16 -61.48 -39.18 -17.21
C GLY A 16 -61.65 -37.80 -17.84
N PHE A 17 -60.69 -36.94 -17.59
CA PHE A 17 -60.46 -35.76 -18.42
C PHE A 17 -58.94 -35.76 -18.78
N SER A 18 -58.69 -36.24 -19.98
CA SER A 18 -57.38 -36.21 -20.59
C SER A 18 -57.08 -34.77 -21.00
N CYS A 19 -56.45 -34.01 -20.10
CA CYS A 19 -55.89 -32.71 -20.43
C CYS A 19 -54.47 -32.94 -20.87
N ALA A 20 -54.27 -32.95 -22.18
CA ALA A 20 -52.91 -32.97 -22.77
C ALA A 20 -52.12 -31.67 -22.37
N LEU A 21 -51.30 -31.81 -21.36
CA LEU A 21 -50.30 -30.79 -21.02
C LEU A 21 -49.29 -30.71 -22.18
N ARG A 22 -49.42 -29.68 -23.00
CA ARG A 22 -48.36 -29.28 -23.95
C ARG A 22 -47.15 -28.85 -23.11
N PRO A 23 -45.95 -29.42 -23.38
CA PRO A 23 -44.74 -28.88 -22.73
C PRO A 23 -44.50 -27.48 -23.27
N SER A 24 -44.60 -26.47 -22.39
CA SER A 24 -44.11 -25.13 -22.68
C SER A 24 -42.60 -25.21 -22.86
N VAL A 25 -42.14 -25.15 -24.10
CA VAL A 25 -40.74 -24.96 -24.42
C VAL A 25 -40.41 -23.52 -24.05
N HIS A 26 -39.90 -23.32 -22.83
CA HIS A 26 -39.26 -22.08 -22.46
C HIS A 26 -37.97 -21.99 -23.27
N ALA A 27 -37.99 -21.16 -24.29
CA ALA A 27 -36.76 -20.77 -24.96
C ALA A 27 -35.84 -20.12 -23.91
N PRO A 28 -34.56 -20.51 -23.82
CA PRO A 28 -33.62 -19.82 -22.91
C PRO A 28 -33.51 -18.36 -23.34
N LEU A 29 -33.72 -17.47 -22.38
CA LEU A 29 -33.47 -16.03 -22.58
C LEU A 29 -32.02 -15.87 -23.05
N PRO A 30 -31.77 -15.01 -24.06
CA PRO A 30 -30.40 -14.74 -24.48
C PRO A 30 -29.60 -14.26 -23.26
N ALA A 31 -28.47 -14.93 -22.99
CA ALA A 31 -27.55 -14.51 -21.94
C ALA A 31 -27.17 -13.06 -22.24
N VAL A 32 -27.59 -12.15 -21.38
CA VAL A 32 -27.10 -10.76 -21.40
C VAL A 32 -25.59 -10.86 -21.21
N ALA A 33 -24.84 -10.60 -22.28
CA ALA A 33 -23.40 -10.50 -22.20
C ALA A 33 -23.08 -9.48 -21.11
N ALA A 34 -22.42 -9.93 -20.04
CA ALA A 34 -21.95 -9.05 -18.99
C ALA A 34 -21.13 -7.92 -19.65
N ALA A 35 -21.57 -6.68 -19.43
CA ALA A 35 -20.80 -5.52 -19.87
C ALA A 35 -19.35 -5.68 -19.36
N PRO A 36 -18.33 -5.34 -20.16
CA PRO A 36 -16.96 -5.42 -19.70
C PRO A 36 -16.85 -4.61 -18.41
N ALA A 37 -16.31 -5.23 -17.37
CA ALA A 37 -16.08 -4.56 -16.09
C ALA A 37 -15.26 -3.29 -16.37
N ALA A 38 -15.68 -2.17 -15.79
CA ALA A 38 -14.92 -0.93 -15.88
C ALA A 38 -13.47 -1.22 -15.45
N PRO A 39 -12.46 -0.68 -16.15
CA PRO A 39 -11.08 -0.91 -15.79
C PRO A 39 -10.88 -0.50 -14.32
N THR A 40 -10.36 -1.42 -13.52
CA THR A 40 -9.96 -1.09 -12.13
C THR A 40 -8.95 0.03 -12.19
N PRO A 41 -9.11 1.08 -11.35
CA PRO A 41 -8.13 2.15 -11.27
C PRO A 41 -6.72 1.56 -11.09
N ASP A 42 -5.76 2.04 -11.87
CA ASP A 42 -4.36 1.67 -11.69
C ASP A 42 -3.73 2.61 -10.64
N PRO A 43 -3.49 2.16 -9.41
CA PRO A 43 -2.95 3.03 -8.35
C PRO A 43 -1.59 3.62 -8.71
N ALA A 44 -0.80 2.93 -9.53
CA ALA A 44 0.49 3.44 -10.00
C ALA A 44 0.32 4.59 -10.98
N ALA A 45 -0.75 4.61 -11.80
CA ALA A 45 -1.04 5.73 -12.69
C ALA A 45 -1.39 7.02 -11.94
N GLU A 46 -2.09 6.91 -10.81
CA GLU A 46 -2.39 8.07 -9.97
C GLU A 46 -1.12 8.65 -9.35
N ILE A 47 -0.24 7.80 -8.83
CA ILE A 47 1.06 8.22 -8.28
C ILE A 47 1.96 8.77 -9.37
N GLU A 48 2.00 8.16 -10.56
CA GLU A 48 2.73 8.66 -11.72
C GLU A 48 2.28 10.08 -12.08
N ALA A 49 0.96 10.30 -12.17
CA ALA A 49 0.39 11.61 -12.44
C ALA A 49 0.69 12.63 -11.33
N LEU A 50 0.76 12.20 -10.06
CA LEU A 50 1.22 13.03 -8.95
C LEU A 50 2.68 13.44 -9.14
N LEU A 51 3.57 12.47 -9.36
CA LEU A 51 5.01 12.71 -9.51
C LEU A 51 5.33 13.57 -10.75
N ALA A 52 4.62 13.37 -11.86
CA ALA A 52 4.79 14.12 -13.10
C ALA A 52 4.49 15.63 -12.96
N ARG A 53 3.77 16.05 -11.91
CA ARG A 53 3.52 17.46 -11.60
C ARG A 53 4.67 18.13 -10.84
N HIS A 54 5.70 17.36 -10.46
CA HIS A 54 6.84 17.82 -9.70
C HIS A 54 8.13 17.72 -10.51
N LEU A 55 9.13 18.53 -10.15
CA LEU A 55 10.47 18.46 -10.73
C LEU A 55 11.21 17.26 -10.09
N THR A 56 10.99 16.06 -10.60
CA THR A 56 11.59 14.84 -10.02
C THR A 56 13.03 14.60 -10.43
N GLY A 57 13.49 15.16 -11.54
CA GLY A 57 14.78 14.86 -12.15
C GLY A 57 14.82 13.49 -12.83
N LEU A 58 13.68 12.78 -12.94
CA LEU A 58 13.53 11.47 -13.53
C LEU A 58 13.02 11.57 -14.97
N ALA A 59 13.45 10.64 -15.84
CA ALA A 59 12.82 10.46 -17.15
C ALA A 59 11.39 9.89 -17.00
N PRO A 60 10.50 10.07 -17.99
CA PRO A 60 9.10 9.61 -17.85
C PRO A 60 8.94 8.13 -17.48
N PHE A 61 9.76 7.26 -18.07
CA PHE A 61 9.71 5.82 -17.74
C PHE A 61 10.20 5.52 -16.31
N GLU A 62 11.09 6.34 -15.75
CA GLU A 62 11.57 6.22 -14.37
C GLU A 62 10.51 6.72 -13.38
N VAL A 63 9.75 7.76 -13.76
CA VAL A 63 8.60 8.24 -12.97
C VAL A 63 7.57 7.10 -12.80
N ARG A 64 7.25 6.40 -13.89
CA ARG A 64 6.35 5.23 -13.85
C ARG A 64 6.93 4.12 -12.95
N ARG A 65 8.20 3.79 -13.10
CA ARG A 65 8.86 2.78 -12.26
C ARG A 65 8.91 3.18 -10.78
N ALA A 66 9.12 4.46 -10.49
CA ALA A 66 9.07 4.97 -9.13
C ALA A 66 7.65 4.85 -8.53
N ALA A 67 6.61 5.16 -9.29
CA ALA A 67 5.23 4.99 -8.88
C ALA A 67 4.90 3.52 -8.54
N GLU A 68 5.29 2.60 -9.42
CA GLU A 68 5.14 1.16 -9.19
C GLU A 68 5.94 0.69 -7.96
N ALA A 69 7.15 1.23 -7.76
CA ALA A 69 7.97 0.93 -6.59
C ALA A 69 7.33 1.41 -5.29
N VAL A 70 6.70 2.59 -5.26
CA VAL A 70 5.95 3.06 -4.08
C VAL A 70 4.89 2.05 -3.68
N ILE A 71 4.04 1.62 -4.64
CA ILE A 71 2.99 0.62 -4.37
C ILE A 71 3.60 -0.71 -3.88
N ALA A 72 4.62 -1.22 -4.59
CA ALA A 72 5.22 -2.50 -4.29
C ALA A 72 5.88 -2.52 -2.90
N GLU A 73 6.65 -1.47 -2.56
CA GLU A 73 7.37 -1.41 -1.29
C GLU A 73 6.45 -1.05 -0.12
N ALA A 74 5.43 -0.22 -0.32
CA ALA A 74 4.38 0.04 0.65
C ALA A 74 3.67 -1.27 1.04
N LYS A 75 3.22 -2.03 0.04
CA LYS A 75 2.59 -3.35 0.24
C LYS A 75 3.53 -4.34 0.95
N ARG A 76 4.80 -4.43 0.52
CA ARG A 76 5.81 -5.33 1.10
C ARG A 76 6.04 -5.06 2.58
N ASN A 77 6.03 -3.79 2.96
CA ASN A 77 6.32 -3.33 4.30
C ASN A 77 5.06 -3.05 5.15
N ARG A 78 3.86 -3.27 4.60
CA ARG A 78 2.56 -3.01 5.26
C ARG A 78 2.41 -1.56 5.72
N ILE A 79 2.79 -0.65 4.84
CA ILE A 79 2.66 0.80 5.02
C ILE A 79 1.70 1.31 3.94
N GLU A 80 0.89 2.30 4.26
CA GLU A 80 0.03 2.95 3.27
C GLU A 80 0.89 3.73 2.25
N PRO A 81 0.65 3.59 0.94
CA PRO A 81 1.40 4.31 -0.09
C PRO A 81 1.43 5.82 0.13
N GLU A 82 0.34 6.38 0.64
CA GLU A 82 0.19 7.80 0.96
C GLU A 82 1.21 8.26 2.01
N LEU A 83 1.49 7.41 3.02
CA LEU A 83 2.52 7.74 4.01
C LEU A 83 3.92 7.74 3.39
N VAL A 84 4.22 6.81 2.49
CA VAL A 84 5.49 6.79 1.74
C VAL A 84 5.62 8.08 0.91
N LEU A 85 4.58 8.47 0.19
CA LEU A 85 4.55 9.70 -0.61
C LEU A 85 4.70 10.96 0.27
N ALA A 86 4.05 11.00 1.43
CA ALA A 86 4.16 12.12 2.37
C ALA A 86 5.60 12.26 2.91
N VAL A 87 6.27 11.15 3.20
CA VAL A 87 7.69 11.14 3.59
C VAL A 87 8.56 11.60 2.42
N MET A 88 8.42 11.04 1.21
CA MET A 88 9.15 11.48 0.02
C MET A 88 9.02 12.98 -0.21
N HIS A 89 7.79 13.51 -0.13
CA HIS A 89 7.58 14.95 -0.30
C HIS A 89 8.27 15.77 0.79
N THR A 90 8.26 15.31 2.02
CA THR A 90 8.88 16.02 3.14
C THR A 90 10.41 16.00 3.05
N GLU A 91 10.98 14.91 2.53
CA GLU A 91 12.44 14.71 2.43
C GLU A 91 13.06 15.41 1.23
N SER A 92 12.47 15.26 0.06
CA SER A 92 13.09 15.71 -1.20
C SER A 92 12.19 16.60 -2.07
N GLY A 93 10.91 16.77 -1.72
CA GLY A 93 9.93 17.34 -2.64
C GLY A 93 9.76 16.48 -3.91
N TYR A 94 10.02 15.17 -3.81
CA TYR A 94 10.07 14.21 -4.92
C TYR A 94 11.29 14.34 -5.86
N TYR A 95 12.29 15.17 -5.50
CA TYR A 95 13.49 15.32 -6.34
C TYR A 95 14.48 14.19 -6.09
N ASN A 96 14.76 13.40 -7.15
CA ASN A 96 15.60 12.19 -7.03
C ASN A 96 17.06 12.46 -6.66
N PHE A 97 17.62 13.59 -7.12
CA PHE A 97 19.02 13.92 -6.88
C PHE A 97 19.23 14.83 -5.67
N ALA A 98 18.24 14.88 -4.76
CA ALA A 98 18.33 15.67 -3.54
C ALA A 98 19.51 15.19 -2.68
N ARG A 99 20.27 16.17 -2.16
CA ARG A 99 21.38 15.97 -1.21
C ARG A 99 21.20 16.92 -0.03
N SER A 100 21.17 16.39 1.18
CA SER A 100 21.13 17.24 2.36
C SER A 100 22.54 17.73 2.77
N PRO A 101 22.63 18.81 3.56
CA PRO A 101 23.91 19.28 4.11
C PRO A 101 24.62 18.23 4.98
N VAL A 102 23.89 17.27 5.54
CA VAL A 102 24.44 16.19 6.38
C VAL A 102 24.70 14.91 5.59
N GLY A 103 24.49 14.91 4.27
CA GLY A 103 24.84 13.82 3.37
C GLY A 103 23.75 12.78 3.13
N ALA A 104 22.50 13.06 3.48
CA ALA A 104 21.36 12.20 3.08
C ALA A 104 21.07 12.36 1.58
N LEU A 105 20.63 11.27 0.90
CA LEU A 105 20.57 11.17 -0.55
C LEU A 105 19.21 10.64 -1.06
N GLY A 106 18.77 11.19 -2.19
CA GLY A 106 17.70 10.67 -3.01
C GLY A 106 16.29 11.01 -2.52
N LEU A 107 15.29 10.33 -3.08
CA LEU A 107 13.86 10.58 -2.88
C LEU A 107 13.45 10.54 -1.40
N MET A 108 13.97 9.59 -0.65
CA MET A 108 13.65 9.38 0.77
C MET A 108 14.79 9.81 1.71
N GLN A 109 15.80 10.53 1.21
CA GLN A 109 16.90 11.10 1.99
C GLN A 109 17.56 10.08 2.91
N ILE A 110 18.05 8.99 2.35
CA ILE A 110 18.72 7.94 3.11
C ILE A 110 20.20 8.32 3.35
N MET A 111 20.65 8.19 4.59
CA MET A 111 22.08 8.31 4.92
C MET A 111 22.86 7.14 4.31
N PRO A 112 24.04 7.36 3.71
CA PRO A 112 24.85 6.30 3.10
C PRO A 112 25.09 5.09 4.00
N ALA A 113 25.42 5.30 5.26
CA ALA A 113 25.63 4.22 6.23
C ALA A 113 24.36 3.40 6.49
N THR A 114 23.19 4.07 6.53
CA THR A 114 21.89 3.38 6.66
C THR A 114 21.56 2.61 5.39
N GLY A 115 21.81 3.20 4.22
CA GLY A 115 21.60 2.53 2.92
C GLY A 115 22.46 1.28 2.78
N GLU A 116 23.76 1.36 3.12
CA GLU A 116 24.66 0.21 3.10
C GLU A 116 24.23 -0.90 4.05
N MET A 117 23.84 -0.56 5.27
CA MET A 117 23.34 -1.52 6.25
C MET A 117 22.10 -2.26 5.71
N LEU A 118 21.12 -1.52 5.22
CA LEU A 118 19.87 -2.09 4.69
C LEU A 118 20.08 -2.91 3.42
N ALA A 119 20.97 -2.46 2.53
CA ALA A 119 21.34 -3.20 1.33
C ALA A 119 21.99 -4.54 1.69
N ARG A 120 22.93 -4.54 2.64
CA ARG A 120 23.59 -5.75 3.15
C ARG A 120 22.58 -6.74 3.75
N GLU A 121 21.66 -6.26 4.58
CA GLU A 121 20.58 -7.09 5.16
C GLU A 121 19.65 -7.68 4.08
N ALA A 122 19.45 -6.96 2.98
CA ALA A 122 18.60 -7.39 1.87
C ALA A 122 19.34 -8.23 0.82
N GLY A 123 20.65 -8.50 1.01
CA GLY A 123 21.50 -9.20 0.03
C GLY A 123 21.72 -8.43 -1.26
N ILE A 124 21.61 -7.09 -1.23
CA ILE A 124 21.82 -6.20 -2.38
C ILE A 124 23.29 -5.78 -2.41
N PRO A 125 24.00 -5.98 -3.55
CA PRO A 125 25.37 -5.48 -3.68
C PRO A 125 25.44 -3.97 -3.49
N TRP A 126 26.35 -3.54 -2.60
CA TRP A 126 26.57 -2.14 -2.33
C TRP A 126 27.91 -1.69 -2.92
N THR A 127 27.85 -0.85 -3.97
CA THR A 127 29.04 -0.35 -4.68
C THR A 127 29.37 1.10 -4.33
N GLY A 128 28.54 1.75 -3.49
CA GLY A 128 28.76 3.11 -3.05
C GLY A 128 27.48 3.90 -2.84
N ALA A 129 27.62 5.09 -2.27
CA ALA A 129 26.50 5.94 -1.88
C ALA A 129 25.63 6.42 -3.07
N ASP A 130 26.23 6.53 -4.28
CA ASP A 130 25.50 6.99 -5.47
C ASP A 130 24.38 6.02 -5.91
N LEU A 131 24.40 4.76 -5.43
CA LEU A 131 23.27 3.85 -5.57
C LEU A 131 21.96 4.40 -4.98
N LEU A 132 22.04 5.32 -4.03
CA LEU A 132 20.88 5.98 -3.46
C LEU A 132 20.20 6.99 -4.41
N PHE A 133 20.76 7.23 -5.59
CA PHE A 133 20.10 7.96 -6.66
C PHE A 133 19.37 7.03 -7.65
N GLU A 134 19.47 5.70 -7.49
CA GLU A 134 18.60 4.78 -8.18
C GLU A 134 17.23 4.83 -7.48
N PRO A 135 16.15 5.32 -8.18
CA PRO A 135 14.91 5.68 -7.50
C PRO A 135 14.22 4.48 -6.86
N THR A 136 14.21 3.32 -7.52
CA THR A 136 13.54 2.12 -6.99
C THR A 136 14.29 1.54 -5.79
N LEU A 137 15.62 1.60 -5.81
CA LEU A 137 16.43 1.19 -4.67
C LEU A 137 16.24 2.13 -3.47
N ASN A 138 16.26 3.43 -3.71
CA ASN A 138 16.05 4.43 -2.66
C ASN A 138 14.69 4.23 -1.98
N LEU A 139 13.62 4.06 -2.76
CA LEU A 139 12.27 3.75 -2.28
C LEU A 139 12.22 2.44 -1.49
N ARG A 140 12.86 1.39 -1.99
CA ARG A 140 12.94 0.09 -1.31
C ARG A 140 13.60 0.21 0.06
N LEU A 141 14.77 0.83 0.12
CA LEU A 141 15.53 0.97 1.36
C LEU A 141 14.84 1.93 2.34
N GLY A 142 14.32 3.08 1.86
CA GLY A 142 13.66 4.07 2.68
C GLY A 142 12.36 3.57 3.30
N THR A 143 11.51 2.90 2.50
CA THR A 143 10.26 2.32 2.99
C THR A 143 10.53 1.18 3.99
N ARG A 144 11.54 0.33 3.72
CA ARG A 144 11.98 -0.68 4.69
C ARG A 144 12.47 -0.06 6.00
N TYR A 145 13.29 1.00 5.92
CA TYR A 145 13.76 1.69 7.12
C TYR A 145 12.62 2.27 7.95
N LEU A 146 11.66 2.91 7.30
CA LEU A 146 10.47 3.43 7.94
C LEU A 146 9.67 2.32 8.66
N ALA A 147 9.51 1.15 8.02
CA ALA A 147 8.87 -0.01 8.61
C ALA A 147 9.62 -0.55 9.84
N LEU A 148 10.95 -0.64 9.77
CA LEU A 148 11.79 -1.07 10.89
C LEU A 148 11.65 -0.14 12.09
N LEU A 149 11.62 1.16 11.86
CA LEU A 149 11.40 2.15 12.92
C LEU A 149 10.00 2.03 13.50
N HIS A 150 8.98 1.82 12.67
CA HIS A 150 7.62 1.60 13.16
C HIS A 150 7.53 0.33 14.02
N ALA A 151 8.14 -0.76 13.57
CA ALA A 151 8.19 -2.00 14.35
C ALA A 151 8.93 -1.83 15.70
N ARG A 152 10.00 -1.00 15.74
CA ARG A 152 10.75 -0.70 16.96
C ARG A 152 9.94 0.12 17.96
N TYR A 153 9.23 1.14 17.50
CA TYR A 153 8.58 2.11 18.40
C TYR A 153 7.09 1.88 18.60
N GLY A 154 6.44 1.04 17.79
CA GLY A 154 5.01 0.71 17.84
C GLY A 154 4.07 1.90 17.59
N ASN A 155 4.60 3.04 17.12
CA ASN A 155 3.88 4.30 16.96
C ASN A 155 4.49 5.14 15.84
N TRP A 156 3.67 5.62 14.91
CA TRP A 156 4.13 6.40 13.76
C TRP A 156 4.79 7.73 14.14
N THR A 157 4.30 8.42 15.14
CA THR A 157 4.91 9.69 15.60
C THR A 157 6.35 9.47 16.04
N ARG A 158 6.61 8.41 16.82
CA ARG A 158 7.97 8.05 17.26
C ARG A 158 8.83 7.55 16.11
N ALA A 159 8.26 6.74 15.23
CA ALA A 159 8.95 6.21 14.07
C ALA A 159 9.40 7.33 13.11
N LEU A 160 8.53 8.27 12.82
CA LEU A 160 8.82 9.44 11.98
C LEU A 160 9.85 10.36 12.65
N ALA A 161 9.74 10.59 13.96
CA ALA A 161 10.76 11.34 14.70
C ALA A 161 12.13 10.63 14.62
N ALA A 162 12.15 9.28 14.76
CA ALA A 162 13.38 8.50 14.66
C ALA A 162 13.93 8.45 13.22
N TYR A 163 13.07 8.51 12.21
CA TYR A 163 13.48 8.61 10.81
C TYR A 163 14.30 9.87 10.57
N ASN A 164 13.85 11.01 11.08
CA ASN A 164 14.49 12.30 10.88
C ASN A 164 15.69 12.54 11.82
N TRP A 165 15.56 12.19 13.11
CA TRP A 165 16.57 12.50 14.13
C TRP A 165 17.53 11.33 14.41
N GLY A 166 17.26 10.17 13.83
CA GLY A 166 17.96 8.93 14.14
C GLY A 166 17.45 8.25 15.41
N PRO A 167 17.39 6.89 15.41
CA PRO A 167 16.84 6.13 16.53
C PRO A 167 17.58 6.37 17.84
N GLY A 168 18.89 6.48 17.82
CA GLY A 168 19.67 6.73 19.03
C GLY A 168 19.36 8.07 19.73
N ALA A 169 18.99 9.11 18.97
CA ALA A 169 18.57 10.37 19.56
C ALA A 169 17.18 10.25 20.22
N ILE A 170 16.27 9.53 19.58
CA ILE A 170 14.93 9.31 20.11
C ILE A 170 14.98 8.39 21.34
N ASP A 171 15.82 7.35 21.34
CA ASP A 171 15.98 6.46 22.50
C ASP A 171 16.46 7.23 23.74
N ARG A 172 17.45 8.10 23.60
CA ARG A 172 17.93 8.95 24.71
C ARG A 172 16.80 9.83 25.26
N ARG A 173 16.09 10.55 24.38
CA ARG A 173 14.98 11.41 24.81
C ARG A 173 13.88 10.63 25.55
N LEU A 174 13.54 9.44 25.07
CA LEU A 174 12.56 8.58 25.73
C LEU A 174 13.04 8.09 27.09
N ALA A 175 14.34 7.74 27.22
CA ALA A 175 14.94 7.32 28.48
C ALA A 175 14.96 8.45 29.52
N ASP A 176 15.22 9.69 29.06
CA ASP A 176 15.31 10.90 29.88
C ASP A 176 13.92 11.51 30.17
N GLY A 177 12.83 10.94 29.65
CA GLY A 177 11.47 11.46 29.80
C GLY A 177 11.22 12.78 29.05
N GLU A 178 12.07 13.12 28.07
CA GLU A 178 11.96 14.35 27.29
C GLU A 178 10.87 14.26 26.22
N SER A 179 10.32 15.41 25.84
CA SER A 179 9.41 15.51 24.70
C SER A 179 10.11 15.23 23.38
N LEU A 180 9.40 14.56 22.46
CA LEU A 180 9.92 14.30 21.12
C LEU A 180 9.81 15.54 20.21
N PRO A 181 10.76 15.74 19.27
CA PRO A 181 10.66 16.78 18.27
C PRO A 181 9.54 16.42 17.26
N VAL A 182 8.48 17.22 17.25
CA VAL A 182 7.29 16.95 16.43
C VAL A 182 7.29 17.65 15.07
N GLN A 183 8.15 18.63 14.84
CA GLN A 183 8.14 19.47 13.62
C GLN A 183 8.23 18.68 12.32
N TYR A 184 9.01 17.62 12.30
CA TYR A 184 9.11 16.73 11.14
C TYR A 184 7.81 15.91 10.96
N THR A 185 7.34 15.32 12.03
CA THR A 185 6.13 14.50 12.05
C THR A 185 4.91 15.32 11.61
N ASP A 186 4.80 16.56 12.10
CA ASP A 186 3.72 17.47 11.71
C ASP A 186 3.76 17.81 10.22
N ARG A 187 4.97 18.01 9.64
CA ARG A 187 5.11 18.20 8.20
C ARG A 187 4.64 16.99 7.41
N VAL A 188 5.02 15.78 7.82
CA VAL A 188 4.60 14.54 7.16
C VAL A 188 3.07 14.39 7.23
N TYR A 189 2.46 14.58 8.40
CA TYR A 189 1.00 14.49 8.54
C TYR A 189 0.26 15.59 7.76
N ALA A 190 0.80 16.79 7.71
CA ALA A 190 0.23 17.86 6.88
C ALA A 190 0.30 17.54 5.38
N ARG A 191 1.28 16.76 4.92
CA ARG A 191 1.36 16.27 3.53
C ARG A 191 0.37 15.13 3.30
N LEU A 192 0.30 14.19 4.23
CA LEU A 192 -0.64 13.06 4.17
C LEU A 192 -2.10 13.54 4.08
N ALA A 193 -2.48 14.58 4.80
CA ALA A 193 -3.82 15.15 4.79
C ALA A 193 -4.20 15.89 3.49
N ARG A 194 -3.26 16.10 2.55
CA ARG A 194 -3.47 16.85 1.29
C ARG A 194 -3.46 15.97 0.05
N GLN A 195 -3.25 14.68 0.21
CA GLN A 195 -3.32 13.67 -0.85
C GLN A 195 -4.74 13.16 -1.02
#